data_db138c27d479935b1a52e43e3bd07d95
#
_entry.id   db138c27d479935b1a52e43e3bd07d95
#
_cell.length_a   1.000
_cell.length_b   1.000
_cell.length_c   1.000
_cell.angle_alpha   90.00
_cell.angle_beta   90.00
_cell.angle_gamma   90.00
#
_symmetry.space_group_name_H-M   'P 1'
#
loop_
_entity.id
_entity.type
_entity.pdbx_description
1 polymer ?
#
loop_
_entity_poly.entity_id
_entity_poly.type
_entity_poly.pdbx_seq_one_letter_code
_entity_poly.pdbx_strand_id
1 'polypeptide(L)'
;MEETGPAPLETAPAPLEMRPRVGLSLFWRTFFLLSVLLIGSIVAWLQTFRALEFEPRAVQTAQQIASLVNLSRAALIHSDSIQRVSLIKTLADQEGVRILPREPNDRYVSFDSGGLDSRIVDELVNRLGPGTVVAASVNGEEGLWVGFRIDADHYWILMDKARFTQVGSRTWLIWLITAAGLSLAGAALIARLINRPLKQLSFAASRVRDGDFDASRLDEKAVTSEIREVNIGFNRMAQQLAKIEQDRAVMLAGISHDLRTPLARLRLETEMSVADPDARDHMAADIDQLDAIIDKFLDYARPDHAELKPVLLNDVIEACLYAVQDQGDMRINLDISQGLYVLADEVELARVISNLIENARRYGKTPETGIAVVDINAKSRNEWVLLKVRDHGMGVAPEALPNLIKPFFRGDAARTAATGAGLGLAIVDKTVQRMGGIFALANTTSGGLAAHIKLQKPKASNNGTEAEPNRASEAVH
;
A
#
# COMPACT_ATOMS: atom_id res chain seq x y z
N MET A 1 65.19 -10.38 -0.97
CA MET A 1 64.53 -9.10 -1.38
C MET A 1 63.26 -9.52 -2.07
N GLU A 2 62.20 -9.72 -1.28
CA GLU A 2 60.84 -10.04 -1.77
C GLU A 2 60.06 -8.74 -1.79
N GLU A 3 59.61 -8.32 -2.95
CA GLU A 3 58.69 -7.20 -3.14
C GLU A 3 57.29 -7.65 -2.75
N THR A 4 56.81 -7.12 -1.64
CA THR A 4 55.39 -7.21 -1.24
C THR A 4 54.59 -6.14 -1.99
N GLY A 5 53.83 -6.58 -2.98
CA GLY A 5 52.86 -5.73 -3.69
C GLY A 5 51.69 -5.31 -2.75
N PRO A 6 51.04 -4.18 -3.01
CA PRO A 6 50.00 -3.64 -2.17
C PRO A 6 48.74 -4.50 -2.22
N ALA A 7 48.11 -4.72 -1.07
CA ALA A 7 46.83 -5.43 -0.88
C ALA A 7 45.68 -4.78 -1.69
N PRO A 8 44.74 -5.57 -2.24
CA PRO A 8 43.60 -5.02 -2.96
C PRO A 8 42.65 -4.29 -2.02
N LEU A 9 42.27 -3.08 -2.42
CA LEU A 9 41.29 -2.23 -1.77
C LEU A 9 39.95 -2.98 -1.69
N GLU A 10 39.52 -3.22 -0.46
CA GLU A 10 38.19 -3.74 -0.10
C GLU A 10 37.12 -2.81 -0.67
N THR A 11 36.40 -3.27 -1.67
CA THR A 11 35.25 -2.55 -2.26
C THR A 11 34.16 -2.43 -1.22
N ALA A 12 33.78 -1.22 -0.87
CA ALA A 12 32.64 -0.90 0.00
C ALA A 12 31.38 -1.65 -0.48
N PRO A 13 30.59 -2.24 0.44
CA PRO A 13 29.37 -2.95 0.06
C PRO A 13 28.40 -2.00 -0.63
N ALA A 14 27.93 -2.40 -1.80
CA ALA A 14 26.90 -1.69 -2.56
C ALA A 14 25.66 -1.50 -1.66
N PRO A 15 24.98 -0.35 -1.75
CA PRO A 15 23.75 -0.12 -0.99
C PRO A 15 22.73 -1.19 -1.38
N LEU A 16 22.22 -1.90 -0.36
CA LEU A 16 21.17 -2.90 -0.52
C LEU A 16 19.97 -2.23 -1.20
N GLU A 17 19.80 -2.47 -2.48
CA GLU A 17 18.56 -2.20 -3.18
C GLU A 17 17.45 -3.00 -2.48
N MET A 18 16.69 -2.34 -1.64
CA MET A 18 15.45 -2.89 -1.12
C MET A 18 14.48 -3.01 -2.30
N ARG A 19 14.48 -4.19 -2.93
CA ARG A 19 13.44 -4.56 -3.90
C ARG A 19 12.10 -4.35 -3.22
N PRO A 20 11.17 -3.59 -3.83
CA PRO A 20 9.84 -3.46 -3.27
C PRO A 20 9.24 -4.87 -3.19
N ARG A 21 9.08 -5.39 -1.98
CA ARG A 21 8.30 -6.61 -1.77
C ARG A 21 6.90 -6.28 -2.27
N VAL A 22 6.51 -6.89 -3.38
CA VAL A 22 5.13 -6.86 -3.89
C VAL A 22 4.28 -7.61 -2.87
N GLY A 23 4.02 -6.98 -1.74
CA GLY A 23 3.11 -7.48 -0.73
C GLY A 23 1.69 -7.19 -1.21
N LEU A 24 0.83 -8.22 -1.20
CA LEU A 24 -0.61 -8.05 -1.39
C LEU A 24 -1.10 -6.87 -0.54
N SER A 25 -1.92 -5.99 -1.12
CA SER A 25 -2.48 -4.85 -0.40
C SER A 25 -3.26 -5.33 0.83
N LEU A 26 -3.38 -4.47 1.85
CA LEU A 26 -4.10 -4.80 3.10
C LEU A 26 -5.52 -5.30 2.80
N PHE A 27 -6.19 -4.73 1.78
CA PHE A 27 -7.50 -5.18 1.31
C PHE A 27 -7.48 -6.67 0.94
N TRP A 28 -6.55 -7.11 0.10
CA TRP A 28 -6.48 -8.50 -0.34
C TRP A 28 -6.13 -9.46 0.80
N ARG A 29 -5.28 -9.04 1.74
CA ARG A 29 -4.94 -9.85 2.93
C ARG A 29 -6.16 -10.05 3.81
N THR A 30 -6.89 -8.99 4.15
CA THR A 30 -8.11 -9.07 4.98
C THR A 30 -9.22 -9.81 4.26
N PHE A 31 -9.42 -9.58 2.98
CA PHE A 31 -10.40 -10.27 2.16
C PHE A 31 -10.13 -11.79 2.13
N PHE A 32 -8.92 -12.22 1.81
CA PHE A 32 -8.59 -13.65 1.76
C PHE A 32 -8.67 -14.31 3.14
N LEU A 33 -8.21 -13.63 4.18
CA LEU A 33 -8.29 -14.17 5.55
C LEU A 33 -9.74 -14.39 5.97
N LEU A 34 -10.61 -13.42 5.78
CA LEU A 34 -12.03 -13.53 6.07
C LEU A 34 -12.71 -14.59 5.19
N SER A 35 -12.39 -14.62 3.90
CA SER A 35 -12.94 -15.62 2.98
C SER A 35 -12.54 -17.03 3.37
N VAL A 36 -11.28 -17.28 3.70
CA VAL A 36 -10.79 -18.60 4.16
C VAL A 36 -11.47 -19.02 5.46
N LEU A 37 -11.62 -18.10 6.41
CA LEU A 37 -12.27 -18.39 7.69
C LEU A 37 -13.75 -18.72 7.51
N LEU A 38 -14.46 -17.97 6.67
CA LEU A 38 -15.87 -18.22 6.36
C LEU A 38 -16.08 -19.51 5.58
N ILE A 39 -15.25 -19.77 4.57
CA ILE A 39 -15.30 -21.04 3.81
C ILE A 39 -14.96 -22.21 4.72
N GLY A 40 -13.95 -22.09 5.57
CA GLY A 40 -13.59 -23.12 6.56
C GLY A 40 -14.74 -23.41 7.53
N SER A 41 -15.43 -22.39 8.00
CA SER A 41 -16.63 -22.52 8.85
C SER A 41 -17.77 -23.26 8.14
N ILE A 42 -18.02 -22.93 6.88
CA ILE A 42 -19.05 -23.60 6.06
C ILE A 42 -18.69 -25.09 5.85
N VAL A 43 -17.43 -25.38 5.55
CA VAL A 43 -16.96 -26.76 5.37
C VAL A 43 -17.08 -27.55 6.69
N ALA A 44 -16.67 -26.98 7.81
CA ALA A 44 -16.79 -27.61 9.12
C ALA A 44 -18.26 -27.90 9.47
N TRP A 45 -19.15 -26.92 9.24
CA TRP A 45 -20.60 -27.10 9.43
C TRP A 45 -21.18 -28.20 8.54
N LEU A 46 -20.79 -28.23 7.27
CA LEU A 46 -21.23 -29.24 6.31
C LEU A 46 -20.77 -30.66 6.71
N GLN A 47 -19.54 -30.79 7.21
CA GLN A 47 -19.01 -32.07 7.72
C GLN A 47 -19.81 -32.53 8.94
N THR A 48 -20.09 -31.63 9.89
CA THR A 48 -20.87 -31.93 11.08
C THR A 48 -22.31 -32.31 10.71
N PHE A 49 -22.93 -31.58 9.79
CA PHE A 49 -24.28 -31.87 9.29
C PHE A 49 -24.34 -33.25 8.61
N ARG A 50 -23.35 -33.57 7.76
CA ARG A 50 -23.25 -34.90 7.15
C ARG A 50 -23.15 -36.00 8.19
N ALA A 51 -22.28 -35.85 9.18
CA ALA A 51 -22.10 -36.86 10.23
C ALA A 51 -23.37 -37.10 11.08
N LEU A 52 -24.12 -36.03 11.32
CA LEU A 52 -25.36 -36.11 12.12
C LEU A 52 -26.59 -36.66 11.32
N GLU A 53 -26.63 -36.51 10.01
CA GLU A 53 -27.78 -36.94 9.19
C GLU A 53 -27.58 -38.32 8.53
N PHE A 54 -26.38 -38.67 8.11
CA PHE A 54 -26.16 -39.88 7.32
C PHE A 54 -26.34 -41.19 8.11
N GLU A 55 -25.76 -41.30 9.31
CA GLU A 55 -25.87 -42.51 10.11
C GLU A 55 -27.31 -42.79 10.60
N PRO A 56 -28.01 -41.83 11.20
CA PRO A 56 -29.39 -42.07 11.67
C PRO A 56 -30.34 -42.43 10.52
N ARG A 57 -30.16 -41.82 9.33
CA ARG A 57 -31.02 -42.12 8.16
C ARG A 57 -30.80 -43.53 7.61
N ALA A 58 -29.56 -43.97 7.53
CA ALA A 58 -29.28 -45.35 7.09
C ALA A 58 -29.94 -46.38 7.98
N VAL A 59 -29.79 -46.18 9.32
CA VAL A 59 -30.39 -47.07 10.34
C VAL A 59 -31.92 -47.04 10.26
N GLN A 60 -32.53 -45.86 10.13
CA GLN A 60 -34.00 -45.71 10.03
C GLN A 60 -34.53 -46.33 8.77
N THR A 61 -33.89 -46.13 7.62
CA THR A 61 -34.27 -46.75 6.34
C THR A 61 -34.16 -48.26 6.42
N ALA A 62 -33.05 -48.79 6.91
CA ALA A 62 -32.88 -50.24 7.11
C ALA A 62 -33.93 -50.83 8.04
N GLN A 63 -34.30 -50.10 9.13
CA GLN A 63 -35.33 -50.55 10.05
C GLN A 63 -36.70 -50.60 9.39
N GLN A 64 -37.08 -49.61 8.56
CA GLN A 64 -38.33 -49.61 7.80
C GLN A 64 -38.40 -50.78 6.84
N ILE A 65 -37.33 -51.01 6.09
CA ILE A 65 -37.22 -52.14 5.11
C ILE A 65 -37.28 -53.48 5.89
N ALA A 66 -36.51 -53.63 6.94
CA ALA A 66 -36.52 -54.88 7.72
C ALA A 66 -37.89 -55.15 8.36
N SER A 67 -38.58 -54.14 8.86
CA SER A 67 -39.94 -54.28 9.41
C SER A 67 -40.92 -54.74 8.33
N LEU A 68 -40.82 -54.18 7.12
CA LEU A 68 -41.69 -54.57 5.98
C LEU A 68 -41.44 -56.04 5.56
N VAL A 69 -40.16 -56.43 5.44
CA VAL A 69 -39.76 -57.82 5.11
C VAL A 69 -40.25 -58.79 6.18
N ASN A 70 -40.08 -58.48 7.49
CA ASN A 70 -40.51 -59.33 8.59
C ASN A 70 -42.04 -59.45 8.64
N LEU A 71 -42.74 -58.34 8.42
CA LEU A 71 -44.22 -58.36 8.39
C LEU A 71 -44.73 -59.21 7.22
N SER A 72 -44.17 -59.01 6.04
CA SER A 72 -44.50 -59.81 4.85
C SER A 72 -44.23 -61.31 5.07
N ARG A 73 -43.05 -61.61 5.64
CA ARG A 73 -42.66 -62.97 6.01
C ARG A 73 -43.63 -63.61 7.02
N ALA A 74 -43.99 -62.94 8.08
CA ALA A 74 -44.91 -63.41 9.10
C ALA A 74 -46.32 -63.67 8.50
N ALA A 75 -46.82 -62.75 7.66
CA ALA A 75 -48.09 -62.88 6.99
C ALA A 75 -48.15 -64.10 6.06
N LEU A 76 -47.05 -64.36 5.32
CA LEU A 76 -46.96 -65.47 4.38
C LEU A 76 -46.83 -66.83 5.09
N ILE A 77 -46.16 -66.90 6.23
CA ILE A 77 -45.99 -68.14 7.03
C ILE A 77 -47.38 -68.64 7.54
N HIS A 78 -48.26 -67.74 7.95
CA HIS A 78 -49.55 -68.09 8.59
C HIS A 78 -50.69 -68.17 7.56
N SER A 79 -50.45 -68.10 6.28
CA SER A 79 -51.47 -68.12 5.20
C SER A 79 -51.43 -69.43 4.44
N ASP A 80 -52.65 -69.99 4.14
CA ASP A 80 -52.79 -71.12 3.24
C ASP A 80 -52.46 -70.79 1.78
N SER A 81 -52.14 -71.76 0.98
CA SER A 81 -51.68 -71.59 -0.43
C SER A 81 -52.52 -70.65 -1.29
N ILE A 82 -53.85 -70.65 -1.14
CA ILE A 82 -54.75 -69.78 -1.87
C ILE A 82 -54.69 -68.35 -1.30
N GLN A 83 -54.63 -68.23 0.03
CA GLN A 83 -54.56 -66.95 0.71
C GLN A 83 -53.19 -66.26 0.49
N ARG A 84 -52.09 -67.00 0.34
CA ARG A 84 -50.78 -66.49 -0.06
C ARG A 84 -50.79 -65.73 -1.37
N VAL A 85 -51.43 -66.33 -2.39
CA VAL A 85 -51.54 -65.67 -3.73
C VAL A 85 -52.36 -64.38 -3.64
N SER A 86 -53.44 -64.38 -2.90
CA SER A 86 -54.29 -63.18 -2.69
C SER A 86 -53.50 -62.08 -1.87
N LEU A 87 -52.75 -62.49 -0.88
CA LEU A 87 -51.94 -61.58 -0.04
C LEU A 87 -50.80 -60.96 -0.88
N ILE A 88 -50.07 -61.77 -1.66
CA ILE A 88 -49.03 -61.30 -2.56
C ILE A 88 -49.56 -60.26 -3.54
N LYS A 89 -50.74 -60.53 -4.12
CA LYS A 89 -51.41 -59.62 -5.05
C LYS A 89 -51.80 -58.30 -4.34
N THR A 90 -52.37 -58.39 -3.12
CA THR A 90 -52.75 -57.22 -2.36
C THR A 90 -51.53 -56.36 -1.95
N LEU A 91 -50.43 -56.96 -1.53
CA LEU A 91 -49.18 -56.25 -1.23
C LEU A 91 -48.59 -55.57 -2.49
N ALA A 92 -48.71 -56.22 -3.66
CA ALA A 92 -48.29 -55.61 -4.92
C ALA A 92 -49.14 -54.40 -5.28
N ASP A 93 -50.49 -54.52 -5.20
CA ASP A 93 -51.42 -53.49 -5.62
C ASP A 93 -51.53 -52.31 -4.64
N GLN A 94 -51.45 -52.58 -3.34
CA GLN A 94 -51.65 -51.52 -2.32
C GLN A 94 -50.33 -50.92 -1.84
N GLU A 95 -49.29 -51.73 -1.61
CA GLU A 95 -48.06 -51.28 -1.01
C GLU A 95 -46.93 -51.15 -2.07
N GLY A 96 -47.15 -51.50 -3.34
CA GLY A 96 -46.14 -51.48 -4.39
C GLY A 96 -44.94 -52.40 -4.09
N VAL A 97 -45.21 -53.44 -3.28
CA VAL A 97 -44.21 -54.44 -2.89
C VAL A 97 -44.47 -55.75 -3.58
N ARG A 98 -43.60 -56.12 -4.48
CA ARG A 98 -43.75 -57.38 -5.24
C ARG A 98 -42.91 -58.48 -4.59
N ILE A 99 -43.56 -59.63 -4.33
CA ILE A 99 -42.90 -60.80 -3.76
C ILE A 99 -42.84 -61.86 -4.87
N LEU A 100 -41.65 -62.35 -5.14
CA LEU A 100 -41.37 -63.30 -6.21
C LEU A 100 -40.57 -64.48 -5.65
N PRO A 101 -40.77 -65.74 -6.14
CA PRO A 101 -39.90 -66.83 -5.76
C PRO A 101 -38.47 -66.58 -6.26
N ARG A 102 -37.48 -66.95 -5.48
CA ARG A 102 -36.07 -66.86 -5.87
C ARG A 102 -35.63 -68.17 -6.50
N GLU A 103 -35.20 -68.10 -7.73
CA GLU A 103 -34.69 -69.25 -8.47
C GLU A 103 -33.15 -69.38 -8.33
N PRO A 104 -32.58 -70.61 -8.39
CA PRO A 104 -31.13 -70.82 -8.32
C PRO A 104 -30.35 -70.17 -9.45
N ASN A 105 -30.99 -69.83 -10.56
CA ASN A 105 -30.41 -69.25 -11.77
C ASN A 105 -30.57 -67.71 -11.82
N ASP A 106 -31.17 -67.09 -10.81
CA ASP A 106 -31.36 -65.63 -10.78
C ASP A 106 -30.03 -64.90 -10.82
N ARG A 107 -29.91 -63.98 -11.79
CA ARG A 107 -28.77 -63.07 -11.91
C ARG A 107 -29.08 -61.80 -11.15
N TYR A 108 -28.31 -61.49 -10.17
CA TYR A 108 -28.50 -60.28 -9.39
C TYR A 108 -27.22 -59.42 -9.31
N VAL A 109 -27.40 -58.10 -9.25
CA VAL A 109 -26.33 -57.13 -9.02
C VAL A 109 -26.44 -56.67 -7.56
N SER A 110 -25.36 -56.81 -6.81
CA SER A 110 -25.31 -56.39 -5.36
C SER A 110 -25.70 -54.93 -5.22
N PHE A 111 -26.39 -54.57 -4.15
CA PHE A 111 -26.78 -53.21 -3.77
C PHE A 111 -25.62 -52.49 -3.07
N ASP A 112 -24.39 -52.75 -3.38
CA ASP A 112 -23.21 -52.12 -2.76
C ASP A 112 -22.59 -51.10 -3.72
N SER A 113 -23.09 -49.87 -3.67
CA SER A 113 -22.50 -48.74 -4.41
C SER A 113 -21.66 -47.81 -3.53
N GLY A 114 -21.35 -48.25 -2.30
CA GLY A 114 -20.54 -47.50 -1.32
C GLY A 114 -21.31 -46.44 -0.49
N GLY A 115 -20.76 -46.01 0.60
CA GLY A 115 -21.30 -44.94 1.47
C GLY A 115 -22.59 -45.33 2.21
N LEU A 116 -23.71 -44.68 1.90
CA LEU A 116 -25.00 -44.91 2.57
C LEU A 116 -25.56 -46.29 2.29
N ASP A 117 -25.43 -46.75 1.04
CA ASP A 117 -25.98 -48.02 0.56
C ASP A 117 -25.32 -49.20 1.28
N SER A 118 -24.01 -49.19 1.45
CA SER A 118 -23.26 -50.21 2.19
C SER A 118 -23.73 -50.30 3.67
N ARG A 119 -23.95 -49.17 4.35
CA ARG A 119 -24.46 -49.11 5.73
C ARG A 119 -25.89 -49.66 5.82
N ILE A 120 -26.77 -49.38 4.85
CA ILE A 120 -28.12 -49.94 4.78
C ILE A 120 -28.06 -51.44 4.65
N VAL A 121 -27.19 -51.98 3.75
CA VAL A 121 -26.99 -53.41 3.57
C VAL A 121 -26.51 -54.10 4.86
N ASP A 122 -25.48 -53.55 5.51
CA ASP A 122 -24.96 -54.08 6.75
C ASP A 122 -26.03 -54.14 7.84
N GLU A 123 -26.82 -53.07 8.01
CA GLU A 123 -27.87 -53.01 9.01
C GLU A 123 -29.03 -53.98 8.67
N LEU A 124 -29.37 -54.13 7.38
CA LEU A 124 -30.37 -55.12 6.93
C LEU A 124 -29.91 -56.56 7.21
N VAL A 125 -28.66 -56.91 6.92
CA VAL A 125 -28.10 -58.24 7.22
C VAL A 125 -28.08 -58.49 8.73
N ASN A 126 -27.75 -57.49 9.55
CA ASN A 126 -27.79 -57.60 11.02
C ASN A 126 -29.20 -57.84 11.54
N ARG A 127 -30.23 -57.24 10.97
CA ARG A 127 -31.64 -57.36 11.43
C ARG A 127 -32.39 -58.52 10.86
N LEU A 128 -32.15 -58.93 9.62
CA LEU A 128 -32.85 -59.98 8.93
C LEU A 128 -32.14 -61.35 9.06
N GLY A 129 -30.87 -61.33 9.48
CA GLY A 129 -30.06 -62.50 9.74
C GLY A 129 -29.04 -62.83 8.62
N PRO A 130 -28.05 -63.71 8.96
CA PRO A 130 -27.04 -64.11 8.00
C PRO A 130 -27.68 -64.88 6.81
N GLY A 131 -27.30 -64.50 5.61
CA GLY A 131 -27.85 -65.06 4.34
C GLY A 131 -28.86 -64.13 3.64
N THR A 132 -29.18 -63.01 4.24
CA THR A 132 -29.95 -61.93 3.56
C THR A 132 -29.12 -61.39 2.40
N VAL A 133 -29.69 -61.41 1.18
CA VAL A 133 -29.06 -60.83 -0.01
C VAL A 133 -29.80 -59.59 -0.38
N VAL A 134 -29.07 -58.50 -0.56
CA VAL A 134 -29.63 -57.22 -0.99
C VAL A 134 -29.05 -56.90 -2.38
N ALA A 135 -29.93 -56.68 -3.36
CA ALA A 135 -29.55 -56.43 -4.73
C ALA A 135 -30.20 -55.19 -5.32
N ALA A 136 -29.47 -54.52 -6.23
CA ALA A 136 -29.92 -53.33 -6.97
C ALA A 136 -30.73 -53.68 -8.20
N SER A 137 -30.52 -54.90 -8.71
CA SER A 137 -31.32 -55.46 -9.79
C SER A 137 -31.31 -56.99 -9.72
N VAL A 138 -32.41 -57.61 -10.16
CA VAL A 138 -32.52 -59.05 -10.33
C VAL A 138 -33.11 -59.31 -11.71
N ASN A 139 -32.45 -60.16 -12.49
CA ASN A 139 -32.83 -60.54 -13.86
C ASN A 139 -33.05 -59.33 -14.80
N GLY A 140 -32.33 -58.22 -14.55
CA GLY A 140 -32.40 -56.98 -15.33
C GLY A 140 -33.51 -56.03 -14.89
N GLU A 141 -34.34 -56.38 -13.92
CA GLU A 141 -35.33 -55.46 -13.34
C GLU A 141 -34.68 -54.66 -12.18
N GLU A 142 -34.63 -53.33 -12.36
CA GLU A 142 -34.04 -52.40 -11.37
C GLU A 142 -35.00 -52.19 -10.17
N GLY A 143 -34.45 -52.11 -8.95
CA GLY A 143 -35.16 -51.83 -7.72
C GLY A 143 -34.37 -52.24 -6.51
N LEU A 144 -34.94 -52.04 -5.32
CA LEU A 144 -34.36 -52.56 -4.09
C LEU A 144 -34.90 -53.96 -3.85
N TRP A 145 -34.06 -54.96 -4.11
CA TRP A 145 -34.36 -56.37 -3.94
C TRP A 145 -33.79 -56.90 -2.64
N VAL A 146 -34.63 -57.49 -1.78
CA VAL A 146 -34.19 -58.11 -0.54
C VAL A 146 -34.59 -59.58 -0.55
N GLY A 147 -33.59 -60.48 -0.51
CA GLY A 147 -33.79 -61.92 -0.47
C GLY A 147 -34.08 -62.38 0.99
N PHE A 148 -35.15 -63.13 1.20
CA PHE A 148 -35.49 -63.71 2.50
C PHE A 148 -35.98 -65.16 2.34
N ARG A 149 -36.07 -65.87 3.44
CA ARG A 149 -36.43 -67.29 3.44
C ARG A 149 -37.69 -67.55 4.27
N ILE A 150 -38.58 -68.38 3.77
CA ILE A 150 -39.71 -68.93 4.46
C ILE A 150 -39.61 -70.45 4.40
N ASP A 151 -39.41 -71.08 5.55
CA ASP A 151 -39.15 -72.54 5.66
C ASP A 151 -37.98 -72.98 4.77
N ALA A 152 -38.24 -73.78 3.71
CA ALA A 152 -37.23 -74.21 2.76
C ALA A 152 -37.17 -73.35 1.49
N ASP A 153 -38.15 -72.49 1.26
CA ASP A 153 -38.29 -71.69 0.07
C ASP A 153 -37.65 -70.33 0.16
N HIS A 154 -37.02 -69.88 -0.90
CA HIS A 154 -36.42 -68.58 -1.03
C HIS A 154 -37.29 -67.62 -1.83
N TYR A 155 -37.38 -66.36 -1.37
CA TYR A 155 -38.19 -65.33 -1.98
C TYR A 155 -37.38 -64.05 -2.14
N TRP A 156 -37.74 -63.28 -3.20
CA TRP A 156 -37.34 -61.92 -3.37
C TRP A 156 -38.49 -60.98 -3.03
N ILE A 157 -38.19 -59.89 -2.32
CA ILE A 157 -39.10 -58.75 -2.18
C ILE A 157 -38.52 -57.60 -2.98
N LEU A 158 -39.26 -57.09 -3.94
CA LEU A 158 -38.93 -55.91 -4.73
C LEU A 158 -39.65 -54.71 -4.18
N MET A 159 -38.90 -53.66 -3.93
CA MET A 159 -39.39 -52.37 -3.50
C MET A 159 -38.86 -51.26 -4.42
N ASP A 160 -39.67 -50.22 -4.65
CA ASP A 160 -39.23 -49.08 -5.43
C ASP A 160 -38.11 -48.34 -4.68
N LYS A 161 -36.95 -48.22 -5.34
CA LYS A 161 -35.77 -47.49 -4.83
C LYS A 161 -36.10 -46.01 -4.54
N ALA A 162 -37.04 -45.41 -5.28
CA ALA A 162 -37.45 -44.03 -5.11
C ALA A 162 -38.07 -43.72 -3.72
N ARG A 163 -38.64 -44.76 -3.07
CA ARG A 163 -39.20 -44.61 -1.71
C ARG A 163 -38.14 -44.35 -0.64
N PHE A 164 -36.91 -44.80 -0.87
CA PHE A 164 -35.85 -44.77 0.12
C PHE A 164 -34.71 -43.81 -0.24
N THR A 165 -34.56 -43.51 -1.54
CA THR A 165 -33.61 -42.52 -2.04
C THR A 165 -34.28 -41.16 -2.22
N GLN A 166 -34.41 -40.39 -1.13
CA GLN A 166 -34.89 -39.03 -1.27
C GLN A 166 -33.87 -38.14 -1.96
N VAL A 167 -34.37 -37.42 -2.95
CA VAL A 167 -33.73 -36.40 -3.77
C VAL A 167 -33.11 -35.31 -2.92
N GLY A 168 -31.84 -35.50 -2.55
CA GLY A 168 -31.11 -34.50 -1.73
C GLY A 168 -29.90 -33.89 -2.42
N SER A 169 -29.45 -34.43 -3.58
CA SER A 169 -28.12 -34.05 -4.08
C SER A 169 -28.01 -32.67 -4.74
N ARG A 170 -29.10 -32.08 -5.21
CA ARG A 170 -29.08 -30.73 -5.81
C ARG A 170 -29.33 -29.59 -4.82
N THR A 171 -30.17 -29.82 -3.82
CA THR A 171 -30.55 -28.76 -2.86
C THR A 171 -29.37 -28.31 -2.01
N TRP A 172 -28.50 -29.21 -1.53
CA TRP A 172 -27.35 -28.85 -0.76
C TRP A 172 -26.31 -28.03 -1.57
N LEU A 173 -26.19 -28.30 -2.89
CA LEU A 173 -25.32 -27.55 -3.80
C LEU A 173 -25.78 -26.09 -3.93
N ILE A 174 -27.10 -25.86 -4.03
CA ILE A 174 -27.68 -24.53 -4.07
C ILE A 174 -27.38 -23.79 -2.76
N TRP A 175 -27.57 -24.46 -1.62
CA TRP A 175 -27.25 -23.88 -0.31
C TRP A 175 -25.74 -23.59 -0.15
N LEU A 176 -24.87 -24.47 -0.64
CA LEU A 176 -23.44 -24.24 -0.61
C LEU A 176 -23.03 -23.02 -1.45
N ILE A 177 -23.55 -22.90 -2.67
CA ILE A 177 -23.26 -21.77 -3.57
C ILE A 177 -23.78 -20.47 -2.98
N THR A 178 -25.00 -20.46 -2.42
CA THR A 178 -25.56 -19.26 -1.81
C THR A 178 -24.80 -18.86 -0.54
N ALA A 179 -24.42 -19.81 0.30
CA ALA A 179 -23.63 -19.55 1.50
C ALA A 179 -22.21 -19.04 1.15
N ALA A 180 -21.56 -19.66 0.15
CA ALA A 180 -20.26 -19.19 -0.34
C ALA A 180 -20.35 -17.79 -0.95
N GLY A 181 -21.39 -17.52 -1.73
CA GLY A 181 -21.64 -16.19 -2.32
C GLY A 181 -21.86 -15.10 -1.26
N LEU A 182 -22.71 -15.39 -0.25
CA LEU A 182 -22.91 -14.46 0.88
C LEU A 182 -21.64 -14.23 1.70
N SER A 183 -20.85 -15.29 1.93
CA SER A 183 -19.59 -15.18 2.66
C SER A 183 -18.57 -14.31 1.93
N LEU A 184 -18.42 -14.50 0.62
CA LEU A 184 -17.53 -13.68 -0.20
C LEU A 184 -17.99 -12.21 -0.25
N ALA A 185 -19.29 -11.98 -0.41
CA ALA A 185 -19.85 -10.64 -0.39
C ALA A 185 -19.64 -9.95 0.96
N GLY A 186 -19.87 -10.67 2.06
CA GLY A 186 -19.62 -10.19 3.43
C GLY A 186 -18.14 -9.87 3.68
N ALA A 187 -17.24 -10.78 3.25
CA ALA A 187 -15.79 -10.55 3.35
C ALA A 187 -15.34 -9.32 2.56
N ALA A 188 -15.85 -9.14 1.33
CA ALA A 188 -15.55 -7.98 0.50
C ALA A 188 -16.08 -6.67 1.13
N LEU A 189 -17.28 -6.70 1.67
CA LEU A 189 -17.89 -5.56 2.35
C LEU A 189 -17.08 -5.13 3.57
N ILE A 190 -16.74 -6.07 4.47
CA ILE A 190 -15.95 -5.80 5.67
C ILE A 190 -14.55 -5.29 5.31
N ALA A 191 -13.89 -5.96 4.35
CA ALA A 191 -12.58 -5.52 3.89
C ALA A 191 -12.63 -4.09 3.33
N ARG A 192 -13.68 -3.72 2.60
CA ARG A 192 -13.87 -2.37 2.05
C ARG A 192 -14.17 -1.33 3.15
N LEU A 193 -15.00 -1.68 4.14
CA LEU A 193 -15.35 -0.81 5.25
C LEU A 193 -14.14 -0.46 6.13
N ILE A 194 -13.20 -1.40 6.31
CA ILE A 194 -12.01 -1.18 7.15
C ILE A 194 -10.87 -0.55 6.35
N ASN A 195 -10.58 -1.06 5.16
CA ASN A 195 -9.38 -0.64 4.42
C ASN A 195 -9.49 0.75 3.79
N ARG A 196 -10.70 1.16 3.37
CA ARG A 196 -10.90 2.47 2.75
C ARG A 196 -10.62 3.63 3.72
N PRO A 197 -11.19 3.68 4.94
CA PRO A 197 -10.87 4.72 5.94
C PRO A 197 -9.39 4.73 6.34
N LEU A 198 -8.77 3.55 6.54
CA LEU A 198 -7.35 3.47 6.89
C LEU A 198 -6.45 4.05 5.79
N LYS A 199 -6.79 3.80 4.52
CA LYS A 199 -6.06 4.39 3.39
C LYS A 199 -6.23 5.91 3.34
N GLN A 200 -7.44 6.41 3.62
CA GLN A 200 -7.72 7.85 3.69
C GLN A 200 -6.93 8.49 4.83
N LEU A 201 -6.91 7.88 6.02
CA LEU A 201 -6.14 8.36 7.16
C LEU A 201 -4.63 8.38 6.86
N SER A 202 -4.09 7.32 6.25
CA SER A 202 -2.69 7.27 5.83
C SER A 202 -2.33 8.36 4.83
N PHE A 203 -3.22 8.64 3.87
CA PHE A 203 -3.04 9.71 2.91
C PHE A 203 -3.10 11.09 3.57
N ALA A 204 -4.08 11.31 4.46
CA ALA A 204 -4.21 12.55 5.21
C ALA A 204 -2.99 12.80 6.12
N ALA A 205 -2.47 11.75 6.78
CA ALA A 205 -1.25 11.84 7.59
C ALA A 205 -0.02 12.23 6.76
N SER A 206 0.10 11.72 5.53
CA SER A 206 1.17 12.14 4.62
C SER A 206 1.05 13.62 4.25
N ARG A 207 -0.16 14.13 4.02
CA ARG A 207 -0.40 15.54 3.73
C ARG A 207 -0.04 16.45 4.91
N VAL A 208 -0.42 16.06 6.13
CA VAL A 208 -0.02 16.80 7.35
C VAL A 208 1.50 16.85 7.48
N ARG A 209 2.18 15.73 7.24
CA ARG A 209 3.66 15.70 7.24
C ARG A 209 4.26 16.66 6.22
N ASP A 210 3.65 16.78 5.06
CA ASP A 210 4.12 17.61 3.95
C ASP A 210 3.64 19.09 4.10
N GLY A 211 3.02 19.45 5.26
CA GLY A 211 2.57 20.81 5.60
C GLY A 211 1.23 21.22 4.99
N ASP A 212 0.56 20.34 4.24
CA ASP A 212 -0.73 20.61 3.60
C ASP A 212 -1.89 20.25 4.54
N PHE A 213 -2.18 21.12 5.48
CA PHE A 213 -3.20 20.89 6.51
C PHE A 213 -4.62 20.96 5.97
N ASP A 214 -4.90 21.77 4.95
CA ASP A 214 -6.25 21.95 4.40
C ASP A 214 -6.70 20.74 3.58
N ALA A 215 -5.83 20.17 2.75
CA ALA A 215 -6.12 18.98 1.97
C ALA A 215 -6.06 17.69 2.79
N SER A 216 -5.67 17.75 4.07
CA SER A 216 -5.62 16.60 4.98
C SER A 216 -6.95 16.31 5.67
N ARG A 217 -7.98 17.14 5.50
CA ARG A 217 -9.24 17.04 6.23
C ARG A 217 -10.00 15.77 5.90
N LEU A 218 -10.29 14.98 6.94
CA LEU A 218 -11.06 13.74 6.86
C LEU A 218 -12.55 14.01 7.08
N ASP A 219 -13.41 13.18 6.45
CA ASP A 219 -14.86 13.29 6.59
C ASP A 219 -15.33 12.91 8.01
N GLU A 220 -15.94 13.86 8.71
CA GLU A 220 -16.49 13.69 10.06
C GLU A 220 -17.89 13.03 10.06
N LYS A 221 -18.47 12.76 8.87
CA LYS A 221 -19.76 12.06 8.71
C LYS A 221 -19.57 10.57 8.40
N ALA A 222 -18.42 9.99 8.79
CA ALA A 222 -18.12 8.58 8.57
C ALA A 222 -19.25 7.67 9.11
N VAL A 223 -19.45 6.53 8.42
CA VAL A 223 -20.56 5.59 8.64
C VAL A 223 -20.51 4.94 10.03
N THR A 224 -19.31 4.65 10.55
CA THR A 224 -19.11 4.04 11.88
C THR A 224 -18.67 5.08 12.90
N SER A 225 -19.15 4.94 14.15
CA SER A 225 -18.84 5.84 15.27
C SER A 225 -17.33 5.91 15.53
N GLU A 226 -16.66 4.77 15.48
CA GLU A 226 -15.22 4.64 15.77
C GLU A 226 -14.37 5.38 14.73
N ILE A 227 -14.69 5.22 13.44
CA ILE A 227 -13.99 5.94 12.37
C ILE A 227 -14.26 7.44 12.46
N ARG A 228 -15.48 7.84 12.82
CA ARG A 228 -15.86 9.24 13.04
C ARG A 228 -15.03 9.87 14.14
N GLU A 229 -14.89 9.21 15.28
CA GLU A 229 -14.09 9.70 16.41
C GLU A 229 -12.63 9.86 16.03
N VAL A 230 -12.05 8.88 15.31
CA VAL A 230 -10.68 8.96 14.79
C VAL A 230 -10.52 10.14 13.84
N ASN A 231 -11.47 10.33 12.91
CA ASN A 231 -11.42 11.44 11.95
C ASN A 231 -11.51 12.80 12.64
N ILE A 232 -12.41 12.96 13.62
CA ILE A 232 -12.53 14.19 14.42
C ILE A 232 -11.25 14.46 15.22
N GLY A 233 -10.70 13.44 15.88
CA GLY A 233 -9.45 13.54 16.62
C GLY A 233 -8.28 13.94 15.73
N PHE A 234 -8.16 13.31 14.55
CA PHE A 234 -7.15 13.63 13.55
C PHE A 234 -7.29 15.07 13.03
N ASN A 235 -8.50 15.50 12.66
CA ASN A 235 -8.75 16.85 12.18
C ASN A 235 -8.40 17.91 13.22
N ARG A 236 -8.73 17.68 14.50
CA ARG A 236 -8.33 18.57 15.61
C ARG A 236 -6.81 18.65 15.75
N MET A 237 -6.12 17.52 15.68
CA MET A 237 -4.66 17.48 15.73
C MET A 237 -4.05 18.26 14.56
N ALA A 238 -4.53 18.05 13.33
CA ALA A 238 -4.05 18.77 12.15
C ALA A 238 -4.27 20.27 12.26
N GLN A 239 -5.45 20.71 12.75
CA GLN A 239 -5.74 22.13 13.01
C GLN A 239 -4.83 22.73 14.07
N GLN A 240 -4.53 21.99 15.15
CA GLN A 240 -3.61 22.47 16.18
C GLN A 240 -2.19 22.62 15.66
N LEU A 241 -1.72 21.67 14.83
CA LEU A 241 -0.41 21.76 14.18
C LEU A 241 -0.36 22.95 13.23
N ALA A 242 -1.38 23.16 12.39
CA ALA A 242 -1.48 24.31 11.51
C ALA A 242 -1.39 25.64 12.29
N LYS A 243 -2.11 25.72 13.43
CA LYS A 243 -2.06 26.89 14.29
C LYS A 243 -0.69 27.12 14.91
N ILE A 244 -0.03 26.06 15.40
CA ILE A 244 1.31 26.15 15.97
C ILE A 244 2.31 26.67 14.91
N GLU A 245 2.24 26.18 13.67
CA GLU A 245 3.10 26.66 12.58
C GLU A 245 2.79 28.12 12.22
N GLN A 246 1.53 28.52 12.21
CA GLN A 246 1.13 29.91 11.98
C GLN A 246 1.60 30.83 13.11
N ASP A 247 1.37 30.44 14.36
CA ASP A 247 1.81 31.22 15.54
C ASP A 247 3.33 31.37 15.56
N ARG A 248 4.07 30.31 15.18
CA ARG A 248 5.53 30.33 15.04
C ARG A 248 5.97 31.34 13.96
N ALA A 249 5.30 31.36 12.81
CA ALA A 249 5.61 32.30 11.74
C ALA A 249 5.41 33.77 12.18
N VAL A 250 4.29 34.05 12.84
CA VAL A 250 3.97 35.39 13.37
C VAL A 250 4.99 35.82 14.45
N MET A 251 5.32 34.90 15.37
CA MET A 251 6.32 35.16 16.42
C MET A 251 7.67 35.53 15.82
N LEU A 252 8.14 34.74 14.83
CA LEU A 252 9.43 34.99 14.19
C LEU A 252 9.46 36.31 13.41
N ALA A 253 8.37 36.66 12.73
CA ALA A 253 8.26 37.96 12.06
C ALA A 253 8.27 39.12 13.06
N GLY A 254 7.58 38.97 14.19
CA GLY A 254 7.62 39.95 15.30
C GLY A 254 9.01 40.13 15.89
N ILE A 255 9.69 39.03 16.22
CA ILE A 255 11.07 39.05 16.76
C ILE A 255 12.03 39.76 15.79
N SER A 256 11.89 39.53 14.48
CA SER A 256 12.72 40.21 13.50
C SER A 256 12.55 41.72 13.51
N HIS A 257 11.32 42.18 13.49
CA HIS A 257 11.02 43.60 13.55
C HIS A 257 11.58 44.24 14.83
N ASP A 258 11.38 43.57 15.96
CA ASP A 258 11.80 44.09 17.28
C ASP A 258 13.32 44.05 17.48
N LEU A 259 14.05 43.16 16.78
CA LEU A 259 15.50 43.16 16.74
C LEU A 259 16.07 44.18 15.76
N ARG A 260 15.44 44.43 14.63
CA ARG A 260 15.94 45.39 13.64
C ARG A 260 15.88 46.83 14.12
N THR A 261 14.87 47.19 14.90
CA THR A 261 14.73 48.54 15.46
C THR A 261 15.90 48.97 16.36
N PRO A 262 16.34 48.18 17.39
CA PRO A 262 17.52 48.51 18.18
C PRO A 262 18.82 48.47 17.37
N LEU A 263 18.95 47.55 16.37
CA LEU A 263 20.13 47.54 15.51
C LEU A 263 20.26 48.83 14.68
N ALA A 264 19.15 49.30 14.10
CA ALA A 264 19.14 50.58 13.38
C ALA A 264 19.53 51.75 14.28
N ARG A 265 19.09 51.74 15.56
CA ARG A 265 19.48 52.77 16.52
C ARG A 265 20.98 52.69 16.86
N LEU A 266 21.50 51.48 17.13
CA LEU A 266 22.92 51.25 17.34
C LEU A 266 23.77 51.71 16.15
N ARG A 267 23.31 51.44 14.92
CA ARG A 267 23.96 51.93 13.70
C ARG A 267 24.05 53.45 13.66
N LEU A 268 22.93 54.12 13.93
CA LEU A 268 22.89 55.60 13.99
C LEU A 268 23.80 56.16 15.08
N GLU A 269 23.78 55.58 16.28
CA GLU A 269 24.66 56.00 17.39
C GLU A 269 26.13 55.79 17.05
N THR A 270 26.49 54.68 16.40
CA THR A 270 27.84 54.40 15.92
C THR A 270 28.32 55.46 14.94
N GLU A 271 27.49 55.81 13.95
CA GLU A 271 27.80 56.83 12.94
C GLU A 271 27.94 58.24 13.55
N MET A 272 27.15 58.57 14.60
CA MET A 272 27.12 59.93 15.21
C MET A 272 28.11 60.12 16.34
N SER A 273 28.44 59.06 17.10
CA SER A 273 29.14 59.19 18.36
C SER A 273 30.57 58.66 18.35
N VAL A 274 30.92 57.76 17.40
CA VAL A 274 32.27 57.19 17.31
C VAL A 274 33.18 58.09 16.49
N ALA A 275 34.12 58.73 17.13
CA ALA A 275 35.04 59.70 16.49
C ALA A 275 36.15 59.04 15.67
N ASP A 276 36.59 57.85 16.06
CA ASP A 276 37.59 57.05 15.36
C ASP A 276 36.99 56.39 14.14
N PRO A 277 37.45 56.69 12.90
CA PRO A 277 36.89 56.10 11.67
C PRO A 277 37.03 54.60 11.61
N ASP A 278 38.18 54.01 12.02
CA ASP A 278 38.43 52.58 11.97
C ASP A 278 37.50 51.83 12.96
N ALA A 279 37.35 52.34 14.17
CA ALA A 279 36.43 51.78 15.16
C ALA A 279 34.96 51.88 14.71
N ARG A 280 34.58 53.00 14.09
CA ARG A 280 33.22 53.18 13.53
C ARG A 280 32.91 52.17 12.41
N ASP A 281 33.85 52.01 11.49
CA ASP A 281 33.67 51.08 10.34
C ASP A 281 33.59 49.62 10.85
N HIS A 282 34.38 49.25 11.83
CA HIS A 282 34.31 47.92 12.47
C HIS A 282 32.95 47.68 13.16
N MET A 283 32.49 48.65 13.98
CA MET A 283 31.19 48.53 14.65
C MET A 283 30.02 48.49 13.66
N ALA A 284 30.10 49.29 12.62
CA ALA A 284 29.12 49.30 11.55
C ALA A 284 29.04 47.93 10.83
N ALA A 285 30.17 47.32 10.49
CA ALA A 285 30.26 46.00 9.91
C ALA A 285 29.68 44.89 10.81
N ASP A 286 29.94 45.00 12.15
CA ASP A 286 29.36 44.05 13.11
C ASP A 286 27.84 44.15 13.20
N ILE A 287 27.26 45.35 13.14
CA ILE A 287 25.82 45.59 13.13
C ILE A 287 25.21 45.04 11.85
N ASP A 288 25.82 45.30 10.68
CA ASP A 288 25.37 44.74 9.39
C ASP A 288 25.43 43.19 9.38
N GLN A 289 26.44 42.64 10.03
CA GLN A 289 26.56 41.20 10.19
C GLN A 289 25.43 40.61 11.06
N LEU A 290 25.06 41.28 12.15
CA LEU A 290 23.94 40.87 13.01
C LEU A 290 22.62 40.91 12.25
N ASP A 291 22.34 41.95 11.47
CA ASP A 291 21.14 42.07 10.65
C ASP A 291 21.07 40.95 9.60
N ALA A 292 22.19 40.65 8.93
CA ALA A 292 22.28 39.54 7.99
C ALA A 292 22.07 38.15 8.64
N ILE A 293 22.48 37.95 9.89
CA ILE A 293 22.23 36.73 10.67
C ILE A 293 20.73 36.59 10.96
N ILE A 294 20.10 37.68 11.40
CA ILE A 294 18.66 37.73 11.68
C ILE A 294 17.85 37.38 10.41
N ASP A 295 18.18 37.97 9.28
CA ASP A 295 17.51 37.68 8.00
C ASP A 295 17.63 36.21 7.59
N LYS A 296 18.83 35.63 7.71
CA LYS A 296 19.04 34.20 7.42
C LYS A 296 18.32 33.28 8.42
N PHE A 297 18.23 33.68 9.69
CA PHE A 297 17.45 32.92 10.67
C PHE A 297 15.96 32.88 10.32
N LEU A 298 15.42 34.02 9.90
CA LEU A 298 14.04 34.12 9.47
C LEU A 298 13.76 33.29 8.21
N ASP A 299 14.68 33.33 7.26
CA ASP A 299 14.61 32.50 6.05
C ASP A 299 14.60 31.00 6.39
N TYR A 300 15.41 30.58 7.35
CA TYR A 300 15.43 29.21 7.85
C TYR A 300 14.12 28.82 8.54
N ALA A 301 13.54 29.77 9.31
CA ALA A 301 12.37 29.56 10.14
C ALA A 301 11.03 29.76 9.41
N ARG A 302 11.06 30.18 8.14
CA ARG A 302 9.87 30.44 7.32
C ARG A 302 8.97 29.20 7.22
N PRO A 303 7.62 29.37 7.25
CA PRO A 303 6.67 28.25 7.13
C PRO A 303 6.81 27.48 5.82
N ASP A 304 6.41 26.22 5.84
CA ASP A 304 6.63 25.25 4.77
C ASP A 304 5.64 25.34 3.57
N HIS A 305 5.15 26.54 3.21
CA HIS A 305 4.25 26.75 2.07
C HIS A 305 5.04 27.23 0.86
N ALA A 306 5.36 26.30 -0.07
CA ALA A 306 5.87 26.61 -1.39
C ALA A 306 4.78 26.33 -2.43
N GLU A 307 4.43 27.33 -3.24
CA GLU A 307 3.50 27.13 -4.35
C GLU A 307 4.25 26.59 -5.57
N LEU A 308 4.24 25.27 -5.75
CA LEU A 308 4.99 24.61 -6.81
C LEU A 308 4.34 24.83 -8.17
N LYS A 309 5.08 25.52 -9.06
CA LYS A 309 4.70 25.80 -10.45
C LYS A 309 5.78 25.31 -11.42
N PRO A 310 5.46 25.09 -12.69
CA PRO A 310 6.49 24.90 -13.72
C PRO A 310 7.33 26.17 -13.87
N VAL A 311 8.60 26.13 -13.49
CA VAL A 311 9.55 27.23 -13.54
C VAL A 311 10.69 26.88 -14.51
N LEU A 312 11.08 27.81 -15.38
CA LEU A 312 12.23 27.63 -16.26
C LEU A 312 13.51 27.86 -15.45
N LEU A 313 14.31 26.80 -15.27
CA LEU A 313 15.50 26.83 -14.43
C LEU A 313 16.53 27.84 -14.92
N ASN A 314 16.67 28.00 -16.24
CA ASN A 314 17.61 28.96 -16.87
C ASN A 314 17.32 30.40 -16.41
N ASP A 315 16.06 30.83 -16.43
CA ASP A 315 15.69 32.19 -16.10
C ASP A 315 16.04 32.55 -14.66
N VAL A 316 15.79 31.58 -13.72
CA VAL A 316 16.12 31.77 -12.30
C VAL A 316 17.62 31.84 -12.08
N ILE A 317 18.39 30.97 -12.76
CA ILE A 317 19.85 31.00 -12.64
C ILE A 317 20.41 32.32 -13.20
N GLU A 318 19.93 32.77 -14.39
CA GLU A 318 20.38 34.02 -15.01
C GLU A 318 20.06 35.23 -14.11
N ALA A 319 18.87 35.28 -13.51
CA ALA A 319 18.49 36.33 -12.56
C ALA A 319 19.42 36.36 -11.33
N CYS A 320 19.75 35.20 -10.77
CA CYS A 320 20.70 35.13 -9.64
C CYS A 320 22.11 35.55 -10.03
N LEU A 321 22.55 35.24 -11.25
CA LEU A 321 23.86 35.61 -11.74
C LEU A 321 23.99 37.12 -12.01
N TYR A 322 22.96 37.72 -12.53
CA TYR A 322 22.93 39.18 -12.77
C TYR A 322 23.18 39.96 -11.46
N ALA A 323 22.67 39.48 -10.34
CA ALA A 323 22.86 40.11 -9.03
C ALA A 323 24.32 40.04 -8.50
N VAL A 324 25.17 39.15 -9.05
CA VAL A 324 26.56 38.96 -8.61
C VAL A 324 27.62 39.28 -9.69
N GLN A 325 27.18 39.76 -10.87
CA GLN A 325 28.04 39.99 -12.04
C GLN A 325 29.13 41.06 -11.83
N ASP A 326 28.88 42.07 -10.97
CA ASP A 326 29.81 43.15 -10.69
C ASP A 326 30.87 42.82 -9.66
N GLN A 327 30.87 41.60 -9.10
CA GLN A 327 31.83 41.18 -8.08
C GLN A 327 33.04 40.53 -8.75
N GLY A 328 34.15 41.22 -8.84
CA GLY A 328 35.37 40.78 -9.50
C GLY A 328 36.14 39.62 -8.84
N ASP A 329 35.61 39.06 -7.73
CA ASP A 329 36.23 37.99 -6.94
C ASP A 329 35.68 36.57 -7.29
N MET A 330 34.85 36.47 -8.33
CA MET A 330 34.20 35.19 -8.70
C MET A 330 34.13 34.99 -10.23
N ARG A 331 34.26 33.72 -10.66
CA ARG A 331 34.06 33.29 -12.04
C ARG A 331 33.08 32.14 -12.09
N ILE A 332 32.01 32.26 -12.92
CA ILE A 332 30.97 31.25 -13.03
C ILE A 332 30.95 30.66 -14.43
N ASN A 333 31.01 29.32 -14.51
CA ASN A 333 30.84 28.57 -15.73
C ASN A 333 29.51 27.87 -15.78
N LEU A 334 28.76 28.00 -16.88
CA LEU A 334 27.44 27.42 -17.05
C LEU A 334 27.45 26.29 -18.09
N ASP A 335 26.93 25.13 -17.74
CA ASP A 335 26.61 24.02 -18.65
C ASP A 335 25.18 23.55 -18.38
N ILE A 336 24.20 24.28 -18.91
CA ILE A 336 22.77 24.08 -18.64
C ILE A 336 22.08 23.73 -19.96
N SER A 337 21.38 22.60 -20.00
CA SER A 337 20.54 22.26 -21.15
C SER A 337 19.40 23.26 -21.30
N GLN A 338 19.10 23.68 -22.54
CA GLN A 338 18.00 24.62 -22.80
C GLN A 338 16.63 24.03 -22.47
N GLY A 339 15.71 24.88 -22.01
CA GLY A 339 14.30 24.52 -21.79
C GLY A 339 14.08 23.54 -20.64
N LEU A 340 14.89 23.58 -19.59
CA LEU A 340 14.70 22.77 -18.40
C LEU A 340 13.65 23.38 -17.48
N TYR A 341 12.44 22.78 -17.46
CA TYR A 341 11.41 23.11 -16.50
C TYR A 341 11.50 22.22 -15.26
N VAL A 342 11.35 22.83 -14.09
CA VAL A 342 11.27 22.18 -12.77
C VAL A 342 9.97 22.56 -12.09
N LEU A 343 9.44 21.66 -11.27
CA LEU A 343 8.30 21.95 -10.41
C LEU A 343 8.85 22.58 -9.12
N ALA A 344 8.75 23.91 -9.02
CA ALA A 344 9.34 24.69 -7.94
C ALA A 344 8.54 25.97 -7.66
N ASP A 345 8.82 26.60 -6.52
CA ASP A 345 8.52 28.00 -6.27
C ASP A 345 9.72 28.83 -6.74
N GLU A 346 9.49 29.80 -7.62
CA GLU A 346 10.55 30.60 -8.25
C GLU A 346 11.41 31.35 -7.24
N VAL A 347 10.78 31.95 -6.23
CA VAL A 347 11.48 32.71 -5.17
C VAL A 347 12.33 31.81 -4.29
N GLU A 348 11.77 30.65 -3.91
CA GLU A 348 12.48 29.66 -3.12
C GLU A 348 13.64 29.02 -3.90
N LEU A 349 13.46 28.78 -5.19
CA LEU A 349 14.52 28.25 -6.06
C LEU A 349 15.66 29.29 -6.23
N ALA A 350 15.32 30.56 -6.45
CA ALA A 350 16.29 31.64 -6.49
C ALA A 350 17.09 31.75 -5.19
N ARG A 351 16.43 31.56 -4.03
CA ARG A 351 17.08 31.55 -2.71
C ARG A 351 18.07 30.39 -2.58
N VAL A 352 17.71 29.19 -3.05
CA VAL A 352 18.59 28.03 -3.06
C VAL A 352 19.86 28.33 -3.86
N ILE A 353 19.71 28.82 -5.08
CA ILE A 353 20.81 29.13 -5.99
C ILE A 353 21.71 30.22 -5.40
N SER A 354 21.13 31.32 -4.90
CA SER A 354 21.87 32.43 -4.29
C SER A 354 22.66 31.98 -3.06
N ASN A 355 22.09 31.14 -2.18
CA ASN A 355 22.82 30.59 -1.03
C ASN A 355 24.00 29.71 -1.45
N LEU A 356 23.87 28.91 -2.52
CA LEU A 356 24.97 28.08 -3.03
C LEU A 356 26.07 28.91 -3.66
N ILE A 357 25.72 29.93 -4.44
CA ILE A 357 26.67 30.86 -5.05
C ILE A 357 27.44 31.63 -3.96
N GLU A 358 26.73 32.17 -2.99
CA GLU A 358 27.34 32.91 -1.88
C GLU A 358 28.25 32.02 -1.02
N ASN A 359 27.84 30.75 -0.80
CA ASN A 359 28.66 29.78 -0.09
C ASN A 359 29.95 29.48 -0.86
N ALA A 360 29.85 29.26 -2.19
CA ALA A 360 31.01 29.06 -3.04
C ALA A 360 31.93 30.28 -3.09
N ARG A 361 31.39 31.50 -3.14
CA ARG A 361 32.18 32.75 -3.07
C ARG A 361 32.98 32.86 -1.81
N ARG A 362 32.39 32.49 -0.65
CA ARG A 362 33.04 32.63 0.65
C ARG A 362 34.09 31.56 0.92
N TYR A 363 33.77 30.33 0.60
CA TYR A 363 34.53 29.14 1.01
C TYR A 363 35.21 28.40 -0.14
N GLY A 364 34.76 28.64 -1.37
CA GLY A 364 35.19 27.90 -2.59
C GLY A 364 36.32 28.62 -3.35
N LYS A 365 37.04 29.57 -2.74
CA LYS A 365 38.20 30.25 -3.38
C LYS A 365 39.31 29.28 -3.66
N THR A 366 39.82 29.28 -4.90
CA THR A 366 40.95 28.48 -5.31
C THR A 366 42.23 29.00 -4.56
N PRO A 367 43.04 28.12 -3.96
CA PRO A 367 44.22 28.52 -3.20
C PRO A 367 45.23 29.29 -4.05
N GLU A 368 45.30 29.03 -5.33
CA GLU A 368 46.31 29.63 -6.24
C GLU A 368 45.94 31.05 -6.68
N THR A 369 44.66 31.32 -6.93
CA THR A 369 44.20 32.60 -7.50
C THR A 369 43.47 33.51 -6.51
N GLY A 370 42.97 32.95 -5.41
CA GLY A 370 42.10 33.66 -4.46
C GLY A 370 40.71 33.98 -5.04
N ILE A 371 40.41 33.54 -6.26
CA ILE A 371 39.12 33.74 -6.95
C ILE A 371 38.25 32.53 -6.75
N ALA A 372 36.96 32.72 -6.49
CA ALA A 372 36.00 31.63 -6.43
C ALA A 372 35.58 31.21 -7.86
N VAL A 373 35.87 29.98 -8.24
CA VAL A 373 35.40 29.41 -9.52
C VAL A 373 34.23 28.48 -9.23
N VAL A 374 33.09 28.72 -9.90
CA VAL A 374 31.85 27.97 -9.66
C VAL A 374 31.36 27.37 -10.98
N ASP A 375 31.18 26.07 -11.03
CA ASP A 375 30.56 25.36 -12.16
C ASP A 375 29.10 25.04 -11.84
N ILE A 376 28.16 25.53 -12.64
CA ILE A 376 26.73 25.23 -12.53
C ILE A 376 26.33 24.36 -13.72
N ASN A 377 25.94 23.13 -13.46
CA ASN A 377 25.54 22.16 -14.48
C ASN A 377 24.10 21.71 -14.21
N ALA A 378 23.24 21.72 -15.24
CA ALA A 378 21.89 21.20 -15.13
C ALA A 378 21.54 20.30 -16.31
N LYS A 379 21.06 19.08 -16.01
CA LYS A 379 20.70 18.08 -17.02
C LYS A 379 19.41 17.37 -16.65
N SER A 380 18.63 17.04 -17.66
CA SER A 380 17.41 16.26 -17.55
C SER A 380 17.73 14.76 -17.47
N ARG A 381 17.13 14.04 -16.50
CA ARG A 381 17.22 12.57 -16.41
C ARG A 381 15.88 11.99 -15.97
N ASN A 382 15.19 11.32 -16.88
CA ASN A 382 13.84 10.76 -16.66
C ASN A 382 12.85 11.85 -16.20
N GLU A 383 12.18 11.65 -15.07
CA GLU A 383 11.21 12.60 -14.47
C GLU A 383 11.88 13.68 -13.59
N TRP A 384 13.20 13.77 -13.61
CA TRP A 384 13.95 14.65 -12.73
C TRP A 384 14.88 15.57 -13.52
N VAL A 385 15.13 16.73 -12.94
CA VAL A 385 16.22 17.62 -13.32
C VAL A 385 17.30 17.51 -12.24
N LEU A 386 18.52 17.27 -12.66
CA LEU A 386 19.70 17.24 -11.80
C LEU A 386 20.45 18.56 -11.98
N LEU A 387 20.49 19.36 -10.92
CA LEU A 387 21.28 20.57 -10.83
C LEU A 387 22.50 20.30 -9.95
N LYS A 388 23.68 20.66 -10.41
CA LYS A 388 24.95 20.55 -9.70
C LYS A 388 25.60 21.93 -9.64
N VAL A 389 25.90 22.40 -8.45
CA VAL A 389 26.71 23.59 -8.21
C VAL A 389 28.00 23.14 -7.54
N ARG A 390 29.15 23.43 -8.15
CA ARG A 390 30.46 22.97 -7.66
C ARG A 390 31.39 24.17 -7.53
N ASP A 391 32.11 24.25 -6.41
CA ASP A 391 33.27 25.12 -6.27
C ASP A 391 34.60 24.39 -6.52
N HIS A 392 35.71 25.13 -6.63
CA HIS A 392 37.04 24.64 -6.79
C HIS A 392 37.96 24.95 -5.59
N GLY A 393 37.37 25.08 -4.40
CA GLY A 393 38.09 25.30 -3.15
C GLY A 393 38.79 24.05 -2.62
N MET A 394 39.23 24.08 -1.40
CA MET A 394 39.94 22.96 -0.74
C MET A 394 38.98 21.78 -0.37
N GLY A 395 37.65 21.96 -0.52
CA GLY A 395 36.69 20.97 -0.06
C GLY A 395 36.55 20.95 1.46
N VAL A 396 35.95 19.88 1.99
CA VAL A 396 35.64 19.75 3.42
C VAL A 396 36.05 18.35 3.90
N ALA A 397 36.48 18.24 5.19
CA ALA A 397 36.78 16.94 5.78
C ALA A 397 35.59 15.96 5.63
N PRO A 398 35.80 14.71 5.24
CA PRO A 398 34.71 13.76 5.00
C PRO A 398 33.76 13.59 6.18
N GLU A 399 34.29 13.67 7.42
CA GLU A 399 33.53 13.55 8.68
C GLU A 399 32.62 14.77 8.92
N ALA A 400 32.93 15.92 8.34
CA ALA A 400 32.15 17.14 8.47
C ALA A 400 30.99 17.24 7.45
N LEU A 401 31.07 16.54 6.30
CA LEU A 401 30.06 16.57 5.23
C LEU A 401 28.62 16.38 5.73
N PRO A 402 28.30 15.35 6.55
CA PRO A 402 26.92 15.15 7.04
C PRO A 402 26.45 16.25 8.01
N ASN A 403 27.38 17.01 8.57
CA ASN A 403 27.07 18.07 9.52
C ASN A 403 26.88 19.44 8.85
N LEU A 404 27.35 19.63 7.62
CA LEU A 404 27.26 20.92 6.91
C LEU A 404 25.82 21.37 6.64
N ILE A 405 24.88 20.44 6.57
CA ILE A 405 23.43 20.72 6.41
C ILE A 405 22.73 21.02 7.75
N LYS A 406 23.42 20.83 8.90
CA LYS A 406 22.84 21.16 10.22
C LYS A 406 22.87 22.66 10.43
N PRO A 407 21.78 23.25 10.95
CA PRO A 407 21.74 24.67 11.23
C PRO A 407 22.85 25.05 12.25
N PHE A 408 23.45 26.22 12.05
CA PHE A 408 24.54 26.80 12.89
C PHE A 408 25.84 26.00 12.88
N PHE A 409 25.95 24.94 12.09
CA PHE A 409 27.21 24.20 11.97
C PHE A 409 28.21 24.97 11.11
N ARG A 410 29.46 25.10 11.60
CA ARG A 410 30.60 25.70 10.89
C ARG A 410 31.79 24.77 11.01
N GLY A 411 32.40 24.39 9.87
CA GLY A 411 33.65 23.61 9.84
C GLY A 411 34.81 24.43 10.44
N ASP A 412 35.89 23.75 10.85
CA ASP A 412 37.01 24.40 11.54
C ASP A 412 37.70 25.50 10.70
N ALA A 413 37.81 25.29 9.37
CA ALA A 413 38.34 26.30 8.45
C ALA A 413 37.42 27.56 8.35
N ALA A 414 36.12 27.42 8.60
CA ALA A 414 35.16 28.52 8.59
C ALA A 414 35.09 29.29 9.93
N ARG A 415 35.66 28.75 10.99
CA ARG A 415 35.72 29.45 12.30
C ARG A 415 36.70 30.63 12.31
N THR A 416 37.74 30.54 11.49
CA THR A 416 38.77 31.59 11.32
C THR A 416 38.36 32.67 10.31
N ALA A 417 37.51 32.36 9.34
CA ALA A 417 36.94 33.33 8.39
C ALA A 417 35.66 33.94 8.96
N ALA A 418 35.72 35.10 9.48
CA ALA A 418 34.82 35.71 10.48
C ALA A 418 33.32 35.92 10.11
N THR A 419 32.81 35.62 8.95
CA THR A 419 31.47 36.11 8.54
C THR A 419 30.55 35.02 7.96
N GLY A 420 29.74 34.36 8.82
CA GLY A 420 28.64 33.50 8.35
C GLY A 420 27.88 32.83 9.49
N ALA A 421 26.53 32.84 9.44
CA ALA A 421 25.65 32.26 10.47
C ALA A 421 25.62 30.71 10.48
N GLY A 422 26.24 30.02 9.52
CA GLY A 422 26.13 28.55 9.39
C GLY A 422 24.73 28.08 9.04
N LEU A 423 23.91 28.91 8.37
CA LEU A 423 22.54 28.63 8.02
C LEU A 423 22.34 28.36 6.49
N GLY A 424 23.26 28.82 5.62
CA GLY A 424 23.06 28.79 4.16
C GLY A 424 22.75 27.40 3.61
N LEU A 425 23.56 26.38 3.94
CA LEU A 425 23.33 25.00 3.45
C LEU A 425 22.12 24.34 4.13
N ALA A 426 21.80 24.68 5.38
CA ALA A 426 20.60 24.24 6.06
C ALA A 426 19.33 24.82 5.43
N ILE A 427 19.39 26.09 4.97
CA ILE A 427 18.28 26.72 4.17
C ILE A 427 18.14 25.99 2.85
N VAL A 428 19.23 25.70 2.15
CA VAL A 428 19.20 24.95 0.88
C VAL A 428 18.52 23.59 1.04
N ASP A 429 18.97 22.81 2.04
CA ASP A 429 18.42 21.47 2.30
C ASP A 429 16.92 21.53 2.60
N LYS A 430 16.51 22.39 3.54
CA LYS A 430 15.10 22.56 3.92
C LYS A 430 14.24 23.04 2.75
N THR A 431 14.74 23.98 1.95
CA THR A 431 14.00 24.55 0.81
C THR A 431 13.85 23.56 -0.32
N VAL A 432 14.89 22.77 -0.63
CA VAL A 432 14.83 21.71 -1.64
C VAL A 432 13.85 20.60 -1.22
N GLN A 433 13.85 20.22 0.07
CA GLN A 433 12.89 19.26 0.62
C GLN A 433 11.44 19.75 0.52
N ARG A 434 11.19 21.05 0.79
CA ARG A 434 9.87 21.68 0.61
C ARG A 434 9.37 21.62 -0.82
N MET A 435 10.28 21.72 -1.79
CA MET A 435 9.96 21.58 -3.22
C MET A 435 9.85 20.10 -3.67
N GLY A 436 9.86 19.12 -2.73
CA GLY A 436 9.81 17.70 -3.04
C GLY A 436 11.07 17.16 -3.70
N GLY A 437 12.18 17.90 -3.59
CA GLY A 437 13.49 17.54 -4.13
C GLY A 437 14.39 16.78 -3.16
N ILE A 438 15.60 16.48 -3.61
CA ILE A 438 16.65 15.83 -2.80
C ILE A 438 17.90 16.67 -2.92
N PHE A 439 18.54 16.94 -1.78
CA PHE A 439 19.80 17.65 -1.67
C PHE A 439 20.91 16.74 -1.13
N ALA A 440 22.10 16.81 -1.70
CA ALA A 440 23.26 16.08 -1.22
C ALA A 440 24.56 16.86 -1.48
N LEU A 441 25.52 16.72 -0.59
CA LEU A 441 26.87 17.31 -0.70
C LEU A 441 27.90 16.21 -0.91
N ALA A 442 28.90 16.48 -1.73
CA ALA A 442 30.04 15.60 -1.94
C ALA A 442 31.31 16.39 -2.22
N ASN A 443 32.45 15.93 -1.72
CA ASN A 443 33.75 16.41 -2.19
C ASN A 443 34.01 15.88 -3.60
N THR A 444 34.68 16.68 -4.43
CA THR A 444 35.08 16.26 -5.78
C THR A 444 36.53 15.76 -5.78
N THR A 445 36.83 14.78 -6.62
CA THR A 445 38.17 14.18 -6.74
C THR A 445 39.25 15.18 -7.15
N SER A 446 38.86 16.25 -7.84
CA SER A 446 39.75 17.33 -8.28
C SER A 446 39.77 18.54 -7.35
N GLY A 447 39.31 18.38 -6.09
CA GLY A 447 39.13 19.45 -5.09
C GLY A 447 37.79 20.16 -5.21
N GLY A 448 37.38 20.81 -4.11
CA GLY A 448 36.14 21.56 -4.00
C GLY A 448 34.94 20.74 -3.54
N LEU A 449 33.87 21.44 -3.18
CA LEU A 449 32.59 20.90 -2.74
C LEU A 449 31.57 20.96 -3.89
N ALA A 450 30.82 19.89 -4.08
CA ALA A 450 29.71 19.83 -5.02
C ALA A 450 28.38 19.67 -4.29
N ALA A 451 27.46 20.56 -4.56
CA ALA A 451 26.06 20.52 -4.15
C ALA A 451 25.24 19.87 -5.27
N HIS A 452 24.58 18.77 -4.98
CA HIS A 452 23.72 18.05 -5.89
C HIS A 452 22.27 18.24 -5.51
N ILE A 453 21.46 18.77 -6.41
CA ILE A 453 20.03 19.00 -6.23
C ILE A 453 19.28 18.19 -7.29
N LYS A 454 18.23 17.51 -6.86
CA LYS A 454 17.33 16.76 -7.71
C LYS A 454 15.91 17.31 -7.54
N LEU A 455 15.34 17.87 -8.61
CA LEU A 455 14.00 18.46 -8.63
C LEU A 455 13.10 17.71 -9.61
N GLN A 456 11.80 17.66 -9.34
CA GLN A 456 10.83 17.01 -10.22
C GLN A 456 10.59 17.86 -11.46
N LYS A 457 10.40 17.21 -12.61
CA LYS A 457 9.85 17.85 -13.80
C LYS A 457 8.34 18.04 -13.67
N PRO A 458 7.78 19.11 -14.23
CA PRO A 458 6.33 19.20 -14.39
C PRO A 458 5.87 18.02 -15.25
N LYS A 459 4.79 17.35 -14.84
CA LYS A 459 4.15 16.34 -15.68
C LYS A 459 3.65 17.03 -16.94
N ALA A 460 3.98 16.50 -18.12
CA ALA A 460 3.43 16.98 -19.37
C ALA A 460 1.89 16.91 -19.26
N SER A 461 1.24 18.07 -19.26
CA SER A 461 -0.22 18.14 -19.36
C SER A 461 -0.60 17.58 -20.73
N ASN A 462 -1.31 16.46 -20.73
CA ASN A 462 -1.83 15.82 -21.95
C ASN A 462 -3.09 16.59 -22.45
N ASN A 463 -3.00 17.91 -22.51
CA ASN A 463 -3.96 18.76 -23.20
C ASN A 463 -3.41 19.05 -24.61
N GLY A 464 -3.44 17.99 -25.45
CA GLY A 464 -3.40 18.13 -26.88
C GLY A 464 -4.72 18.74 -27.38
N THR A 465 -4.85 20.04 -27.27
CA THR A 465 -5.77 20.77 -28.15
C THR A 465 -4.92 21.13 -29.35
N GLU A 466 -4.98 20.32 -30.39
CA GLU A 466 -4.61 20.68 -31.74
C GLU A 466 -5.43 21.93 -32.12
N ALA A 467 -4.78 23.07 -32.15
CA ALA A 467 -5.30 24.22 -32.84
C ALA A 467 -5.25 23.91 -34.34
N GLU A 468 -6.37 23.47 -34.89
CA GLU A 468 -6.58 23.47 -36.34
C GLU A 468 -6.25 24.85 -36.90
N PRO A 469 -5.41 24.95 -37.94
CA PRO A 469 -5.23 26.20 -38.65
C PRO A 469 -6.50 26.51 -39.45
N ASN A 470 -7.21 27.55 -39.03
CA ASN A 470 -8.36 28.11 -39.71
C ASN A 470 -7.92 28.53 -41.14
N ARG A 471 -8.21 27.68 -42.13
CA ARG A 471 -8.19 28.05 -43.55
C ARG A 471 -9.40 28.96 -43.80
N ALA A 472 -9.20 30.24 -43.69
CA ALA A 472 -10.10 31.22 -44.32
C ALA A 472 -9.95 31.07 -45.83
N SER A 473 -10.94 30.48 -46.47
CA SER A 473 -11.14 30.42 -47.89
C SER A 473 -11.59 31.76 -48.39
N GLU A 474 -10.80 32.35 -49.28
CA GLU A 474 -11.31 33.27 -50.31
C GLU A 474 -12.43 32.62 -51.11
N ALA A 475 -13.52 33.30 -51.26
CA ALA A 475 -14.38 33.20 -52.44
C ALA A 475 -15.09 34.56 -52.66
N VAL A 476 -14.64 35.22 -53.65
CA VAL A 476 -15.27 36.26 -54.44
C VAL A 476 -16.57 35.72 -55.08
N HIS A 477 -17.64 36.33 -54.95
CA HIS A 477 -18.57 36.95 -55.88
C HIS A 477 -19.87 37.31 -55.17
#